data_ace2dd9deb777208539204343c55b351
#
_entry.id   ace2dd9deb777208539204343c55b351
#
_cell.length_a   1.000
_cell.length_b   1.000
_cell.length_c   1.000
_cell.angle_alpha   90.00
_cell.angle_beta   90.00
_cell.angle_gamma   90.00
#
_symmetry.space_group_name_H-M   'P 1'
#
loop_
_entity.id
_entity.type
_entity.pdbx_description
1 polymer ?
#
loop_
_entity_poly.entity_id
_entity_poly.type
_entity_poly.pdbx_seq_one_letter_code
_entity_poly.pdbx_strand_id
1 'polypeptide(L)'
;MQAPFFVGRAPGEAIAKILRLYLIGAQSIITVTYREKIKRGSIMKIKLQPQIGAAYEELTIDKPVTVRELADRYQPELPYRVLLANVDGKDEELTFLLHRDCSVRLLDMRTYSANLVYQHSLSLIYLKAVMDVLGDMAVEIENSLNKGLYTEIKTPEPITAEQIAAVEGRMHELVKADLPIVREVYTREEAVEIWGAYNYPEKSRLLEHAPDVETAKFYTLEGYRNFFYGLMTPSTGYIEHFELRKYRRGVLLRFPHPSHPDRIPEFEDDKKLYAAFGEANKWHHLLDILYLEDLNEKIRNGQAKDLILLSEALHEKKVAEIADRITKEKRRIILIAGPSSSGKTTFARRLCVQLRVNGLQPLYMGTDDYFVERCDTPLGEDGKPNYENLDALDIDLFNDNMNRLLAGEKVDLPEFDFMDGKKKFGRRITSIRSSQPIVIEGIHALNDTLTEKIPEDQKFRIYISPLTQLNIDVHNRVPTTDARMLRRIVRDYKFRGHSAEQTIALWPKVRSGEDVNIFPYNGRADVLFNSALVYELSVLKKYAQPLLEAVKPEAEVYSEAVRMLKFIRFFDVIENEKDIPNNSIMREFIGGSVFVE
;
A
#
# COMPACT_ATOMS: atom_id res chain seq x y z
N MET A 1 43.38 6.61 -9.09
CA MET A 1 43.86 5.39 -9.77
C MET A 1 42.62 4.73 -10.36
N GLN A 2 42.53 4.74 -11.69
CA GLN A 2 41.42 4.18 -12.45
C GLN A 2 41.58 2.66 -12.50
N ALA A 3 40.54 1.92 -12.14
CA ALA A 3 40.42 0.48 -12.41
C ALA A 3 39.66 0.28 -13.74
N PRO A 4 40.07 -0.66 -14.58
CA PRO A 4 39.51 -0.81 -15.91
C PRO A 4 38.21 -1.62 -15.91
N PHE A 5 37.25 -1.17 -16.70
CA PHE A 5 36.06 -1.90 -17.09
C PHE A 5 36.44 -3.17 -17.87
N PHE A 6 36.10 -4.32 -17.35
CA PHE A 6 36.10 -5.57 -18.10
C PHE A 6 34.74 -5.79 -18.75
N VAL A 7 34.71 -5.64 -20.06
CA VAL A 7 33.62 -6.12 -20.93
C VAL A 7 33.85 -7.62 -21.10
N GLY A 8 33.16 -8.44 -20.34
CA GLY A 8 33.14 -9.89 -20.50
C GLY A 8 32.09 -10.29 -21.54
N ARG A 9 32.53 -10.72 -22.70
CA ARG A 9 31.69 -11.41 -23.69
C ARG A 9 31.16 -12.70 -23.08
N ALA A 10 29.82 -12.86 -23.05
CA ALA A 10 29.19 -14.12 -22.71
C ALA A 10 29.53 -15.19 -23.76
N PRO A 11 29.85 -16.44 -23.36
CA PRO A 11 30.18 -17.50 -24.31
C PRO A 11 28.94 -17.95 -25.06
N GLY A 12 28.94 -17.86 -26.38
CA GLY A 12 27.84 -18.28 -27.27
C GLY A 12 27.41 -19.75 -27.13
N GLU A 13 28.18 -20.61 -26.46
CA GLU A 13 27.80 -21.99 -26.19
C GLU A 13 26.79 -22.17 -25.04
N ALA A 14 26.80 -21.29 -24.04
CA ALA A 14 25.80 -21.33 -22.97
C ALA A 14 24.41 -20.94 -23.48
N ILE A 15 24.34 -19.95 -24.36
CA ILE A 15 23.09 -19.52 -25.02
C ILE A 15 22.54 -20.59 -25.95
N ALA A 16 23.44 -21.30 -26.70
CA ALA A 16 23.03 -22.39 -27.58
C ALA A 16 22.55 -23.64 -26.80
N LYS A 17 23.08 -23.89 -25.61
CA LYS A 17 22.62 -24.98 -24.73
C LYS A 17 21.27 -24.65 -24.08
N ILE A 18 21.06 -23.40 -23.66
CA ILE A 18 19.79 -22.89 -23.14
C ILE A 18 18.72 -22.93 -24.25
N LEU A 19 19.05 -22.50 -25.47
CA LEU A 19 18.11 -22.55 -26.61
C LEU A 19 17.76 -23.98 -27.04
N ARG A 20 18.68 -24.97 -26.90
CA ARG A 20 18.40 -26.38 -27.19
C ARG A 20 17.53 -27.04 -26.14
N LEU A 21 17.64 -26.69 -24.87
CA LEU A 21 16.75 -27.12 -23.79
C LEU A 21 15.33 -26.49 -23.96
N TYR A 22 15.26 -25.29 -24.53
CA TYR A 22 14.01 -24.57 -24.79
C TYR A 22 13.16 -25.19 -25.89
N LEU A 23 13.78 -25.79 -26.92
CA LEU A 23 13.05 -26.35 -28.08
C LEU A 23 12.52 -27.78 -27.86
N ILE A 24 12.94 -28.45 -26.80
CA ILE A 24 12.59 -29.86 -26.57
C ILE A 24 11.75 -30.10 -25.31
N GLY A 25 11.74 -29.17 -24.32
CA GLY A 25 11.17 -29.45 -22.98
C GLY A 25 9.89 -28.70 -22.58
N ALA A 26 9.70 -27.48 -23.02
CA ALA A 26 8.70 -26.57 -22.38
C ALA A 26 7.25 -26.73 -22.86
N GLN A 27 6.98 -27.34 -24.00
CA GLN A 27 5.60 -27.57 -24.46
C GLN A 27 5.00 -28.93 -24.08
N SER A 28 5.79 -29.87 -23.58
CA SER A 28 5.32 -31.26 -23.43
C SER A 28 4.95 -31.69 -22.03
N ILE A 29 5.49 -31.13 -20.96
CA ILE A 29 5.38 -31.78 -19.64
C ILE A 29 4.18 -31.27 -18.81
N ILE A 30 3.89 -29.99 -18.80
CA ILE A 30 2.77 -29.45 -17.97
C ILE A 30 1.42 -29.64 -18.67
N THR A 31 1.35 -29.51 -19.98
CA THR A 31 0.11 -29.67 -20.75
C THR A 31 -0.30 -31.15 -20.88
N VAL A 32 0.64 -32.08 -20.86
CA VAL A 32 0.35 -33.54 -21.00
C VAL A 32 -0.09 -34.14 -19.68
N THR A 33 0.48 -33.78 -18.54
CA THR A 33 0.13 -34.35 -17.22
C THR A 33 -1.26 -33.92 -16.73
N TYR A 34 -1.75 -32.76 -17.15
CA TYR A 34 -3.11 -32.29 -16.80
C TYR A 34 -4.19 -32.80 -17.77
N ARG A 35 -3.88 -33.04 -19.05
CA ARG A 35 -4.86 -33.55 -20.03
C ARG A 35 -5.30 -34.99 -19.79
N GLU A 36 -4.49 -35.83 -19.16
CA GLU A 36 -4.82 -37.26 -18.98
C GLU A 36 -5.73 -37.57 -17.80
N LYS A 37 -5.98 -36.62 -16.86
CA LYS A 37 -6.87 -36.83 -15.70
C LYS A 37 -8.28 -36.24 -15.84
N ILE A 38 -8.57 -35.53 -16.91
CA ILE A 38 -9.92 -34.95 -17.08
C ILE A 38 -10.83 -36.03 -17.73
N LYS A 39 -11.70 -36.60 -16.93
CA LYS A 39 -12.81 -37.44 -17.45
C LYS A 39 -13.62 -36.60 -18.46
N ARG A 40 -13.55 -36.97 -19.75
CA ARG A 40 -14.42 -36.40 -20.78
C ARG A 40 -15.86 -36.60 -20.37
N GLY A 41 -16.64 -35.53 -20.21
CA GLY A 41 -18.08 -35.57 -20.06
C GLY A 41 -18.67 -35.30 -18.68
N SER A 42 -17.94 -34.67 -17.73
CA SER A 42 -18.56 -34.18 -16.49
C SER A 42 -19.16 -32.79 -16.72
N ILE A 43 -20.48 -32.70 -16.68
CA ILE A 43 -21.19 -31.40 -16.58
C ILE A 43 -20.74 -30.71 -15.29
N MET A 44 -20.31 -29.47 -15.42
CA MET A 44 -19.89 -28.63 -14.28
C MET A 44 -20.97 -27.58 -13.99
N LYS A 45 -21.19 -27.29 -12.73
CA LYS A 45 -22.05 -26.20 -12.27
C LYS A 45 -21.16 -25.03 -11.77
N ILE A 46 -21.32 -23.89 -12.39
CA ILE A 46 -20.63 -22.68 -11.99
C ILE A 46 -21.64 -21.70 -11.42
N LYS A 47 -21.43 -21.29 -10.18
CA LYS A 47 -22.16 -20.19 -9.55
C LYS A 47 -21.45 -18.88 -9.89
N LEU A 48 -21.94 -18.17 -10.89
CA LEU A 48 -21.30 -16.98 -11.44
C LEU A 48 -21.91 -15.68 -10.90
N GLN A 49 -21.05 -14.75 -10.48
CA GLN A 49 -21.37 -13.34 -10.31
C GLN A 49 -20.67 -12.55 -11.43
N PRO A 50 -21.39 -12.07 -12.46
CA PRO A 50 -20.77 -11.50 -13.66
C PRO A 50 -20.18 -10.13 -13.46
N GLN A 51 -20.62 -9.40 -12.42
CA GLN A 51 -20.05 -8.10 -12.03
C GLN A 51 -20.24 -7.84 -10.53
N ILE A 52 -19.49 -6.88 -10.02
CA ILE A 52 -19.55 -6.46 -8.61
C ILE A 52 -20.98 -6.00 -8.28
N GLY A 53 -21.57 -6.59 -7.23
CA GLY A 53 -22.92 -6.26 -6.75
C GLY A 53 -24.07 -6.93 -7.51
N ALA A 54 -23.81 -7.67 -8.60
CA ALA A 54 -24.83 -8.44 -9.28
C ALA A 54 -25.24 -9.69 -8.48
N ALA A 55 -26.44 -10.22 -8.76
CA ALA A 55 -26.85 -11.49 -8.23
C ALA A 55 -26.02 -12.64 -8.83
N TYR A 56 -25.92 -13.74 -8.09
CA TYR A 56 -25.33 -14.97 -8.61
C TYR A 56 -26.31 -15.69 -9.53
N GLU A 57 -25.81 -16.25 -10.63
CA GLU A 57 -26.54 -17.14 -11.53
C GLU A 57 -25.85 -18.50 -11.62
N GLU A 58 -26.62 -19.55 -11.93
CA GLU A 58 -26.07 -20.90 -12.12
C GLU A 58 -25.87 -21.17 -13.61
N LEU A 59 -24.64 -21.51 -13.99
CA LEU A 59 -24.29 -21.93 -15.33
C LEU A 59 -23.96 -23.41 -15.34
N THR A 60 -24.44 -24.10 -16.39
CA THR A 60 -24.07 -25.49 -16.65
C THR A 60 -23.15 -25.54 -17.86
N ILE A 61 -21.94 -26.07 -17.67
CA ILE A 61 -20.88 -26.14 -18.68
C ILE A 61 -20.46 -27.59 -18.87
N ASP A 62 -20.39 -28.04 -20.12
CA ASP A 62 -20.15 -29.42 -20.52
C ASP A 62 -18.67 -29.76 -20.75
N LYS A 63 -17.79 -28.76 -20.72
CA LYS A 63 -16.34 -28.91 -20.92
C LYS A 63 -15.56 -27.89 -20.09
N PRO A 64 -14.30 -28.18 -19.72
CA PRO A 64 -13.43 -27.19 -19.09
C PRO A 64 -13.35 -25.92 -19.91
N VAL A 65 -13.40 -24.78 -19.23
CA VAL A 65 -13.39 -23.42 -19.81
C VAL A 65 -12.44 -22.55 -19.00
N THR A 66 -11.72 -21.65 -19.67
CA THR A 66 -10.91 -20.65 -18.96
C THR A 66 -11.82 -19.56 -18.40
N VAL A 67 -11.36 -18.90 -17.34
CA VAL A 67 -12.05 -17.71 -16.80
C VAL A 67 -12.19 -16.64 -17.89
N ARG A 68 -11.18 -16.50 -18.78
CA ARG A 68 -11.24 -15.59 -19.92
C ARG A 68 -12.42 -15.90 -20.84
N GLU A 69 -12.55 -17.13 -21.27
CA GLU A 69 -13.67 -17.54 -22.16
C GLU A 69 -15.04 -17.32 -21.50
N LEU A 70 -15.10 -17.42 -20.16
CA LEU A 70 -16.30 -17.10 -19.41
C LEU A 70 -16.53 -15.58 -19.36
N ALA A 71 -15.51 -14.80 -19.01
CA ALA A 71 -15.58 -13.35 -18.95
C ALA A 71 -15.94 -12.72 -20.31
N ASP A 72 -15.38 -13.21 -21.41
CA ASP A 72 -15.64 -12.71 -22.77
C ASP A 72 -17.11 -12.84 -23.18
N ARG A 73 -17.88 -13.80 -22.62
CA ARG A 73 -19.31 -13.94 -22.89
C ARG A 73 -20.13 -12.80 -22.28
N TYR A 74 -19.69 -12.27 -21.14
CA TYR A 74 -20.39 -11.20 -20.41
C TYR A 74 -19.84 -9.82 -20.73
N GLN A 75 -18.60 -9.73 -21.22
CA GLN A 75 -17.92 -8.46 -21.45
C GLN A 75 -18.72 -7.42 -22.25
N PRO A 76 -19.54 -7.79 -23.29
CA PRO A 76 -20.32 -6.80 -24.02
C PRO A 76 -21.38 -6.07 -23.19
N GLU A 77 -21.81 -6.66 -22.07
CA GLU A 77 -22.85 -6.10 -21.19
C GLU A 77 -22.25 -5.42 -19.96
N LEU A 78 -20.92 -5.52 -19.76
CA LEU A 78 -20.24 -4.98 -18.59
C LEU A 78 -19.70 -3.57 -18.83
N PRO A 79 -19.80 -2.67 -17.84
CA PRO A 79 -19.33 -1.28 -17.98
C PRO A 79 -17.81 -1.15 -18.05
N TYR A 80 -17.08 -2.12 -17.48
CA TYR A 80 -15.63 -2.12 -17.40
C TYR A 80 -15.05 -3.48 -17.77
N ARG A 81 -13.81 -3.48 -18.24
CA ARG A 81 -13.12 -4.71 -18.62
C ARG A 81 -12.82 -5.58 -17.42
N VAL A 82 -13.16 -6.88 -17.53
CA VAL A 82 -12.79 -7.88 -16.52
C VAL A 82 -11.29 -8.13 -16.59
N LEU A 83 -10.62 -8.04 -15.44
CA LEU A 83 -9.16 -8.18 -15.32
C LEU A 83 -8.75 -9.41 -14.52
N LEU A 84 -9.66 -9.90 -13.68
CA LEU A 84 -9.38 -10.94 -12.68
C LEU A 84 -10.68 -11.68 -12.37
N ALA A 85 -10.59 -12.86 -11.76
CA ALA A 85 -11.75 -13.51 -11.15
C ALA A 85 -11.40 -14.05 -9.76
N ASN A 86 -12.39 -14.03 -8.88
CA ASN A 86 -12.32 -14.77 -7.63
C ASN A 86 -13.00 -16.12 -7.82
N VAL A 87 -12.23 -17.20 -7.68
CA VAL A 87 -12.70 -18.59 -7.85
C VAL A 87 -12.61 -19.29 -6.50
N ASP A 88 -13.75 -19.70 -5.94
CA ASP A 88 -13.84 -20.34 -4.62
C ASP A 88 -13.05 -19.59 -3.52
N GLY A 89 -13.19 -18.26 -3.49
CA GLY A 89 -12.52 -17.41 -2.51
C GLY A 89 -11.06 -17.04 -2.83
N LYS A 90 -10.49 -17.49 -3.96
CA LYS A 90 -9.12 -17.16 -4.38
C LYS A 90 -9.12 -16.32 -5.64
N ASP A 91 -8.28 -15.30 -5.68
CA ASP A 91 -8.07 -14.51 -6.88
C ASP A 91 -7.20 -15.29 -7.86
N GLU A 92 -7.72 -15.47 -9.09
CA GLU A 92 -7.10 -16.22 -10.17
C GLU A 92 -7.09 -15.39 -11.46
N GLU A 93 -6.03 -15.58 -12.27
CA GLU A 93 -5.90 -14.93 -13.56
C GLU A 93 -6.96 -15.41 -14.55
N LEU A 94 -7.24 -14.61 -15.56
CA LEU A 94 -8.19 -14.97 -16.62
C LEU A 94 -7.77 -16.22 -17.41
N THR A 95 -6.52 -16.62 -17.36
CA THR A 95 -5.98 -17.86 -17.96
C THR A 95 -6.28 -19.12 -17.13
N PHE A 96 -6.82 -18.97 -15.90
CA PHE A 96 -7.16 -20.10 -15.03
C PHE A 96 -8.24 -21.00 -15.66
N LEU A 97 -8.01 -22.32 -15.61
CA LEU A 97 -8.91 -23.32 -16.19
C LEU A 97 -9.91 -23.81 -15.13
N LEU A 98 -11.19 -23.56 -15.39
CA LEU A 98 -12.30 -24.09 -14.61
C LEU A 98 -12.58 -25.52 -15.09
N HIS A 99 -12.53 -26.52 -14.19
CA HIS A 99 -12.66 -27.95 -14.52
C HIS A 99 -13.49 -28.73 -13.51
N ARG A 100 -14.11 -28.05 -12.56
CA ARG A 100 -14.99 -28.60 -11.52
C ARG A 100 -16.05 -27.59 -11.13
N ASP A 101 -17.05 -28.04 -10.36
CA ASP A 101 -18.02 -27.14 -9.74
C ASP A 101 -17.29 -26.08 -8.89
N CYS A 102 -17.64 -24.81 -9.07
CA CYS A 102 -17.04 -23.72 -8.36
C CYS A 102 -17.92 -22.46 -8.35
N SER A 103 -17.57 -21.52 -7.47
CA SER A 103 -18.11 -20.17 -7.47
C SER A 103 -17.11 -19.23 -8.13
N VAL A 104 -17.58 -18.38 -9.04
CA VAL A 104 -16.76 -17.42 -9.79
C VAL A 104 -17.35 -16.02 -9.66
N ARG A 105 -16.55 -15.04 -9.28
CA ARG A 105 -16.88 -13.61 -9.34
C ARG A 105 -15.95 -12.93 -10.31
N LEU A 106 -16.48 -12.28 -11.35
CA LEU A 106 -15.67 -11.50 -12.27
C LEU A 106 -15.36 -10.13 -11.67
N LEU A 107 -14.11 -9.72 -11.73
CA LEU A 107 -13.58 -8.53 -11.07
C LEU A 107 -12.98 -7.58 -12.11
N ASP A 108 -13.36 -6.32 -12.02
CA ASP A 108 -12.85 -5.22 -12.84
C ASP A 108 -12.03 -4.23 -12.00
N MET A 109 -11.54 -3.17 -12.65
CA MET A 109 -10.66 -2.14 -12.09
C MET A 109 -11.19 -1.48 -10.80
N ARG A 110 -12.48 -1.57 -10.49
CA ARG A 110 -13.09 -1.03 -9.27
C ARG A 110 -12.64 -1.76 -8.00
N THR A 111 -12.15 -3.01 -8.13
CA THR A 111 -11.59 -3.75 -6.99
C THR A 111 -10.11 -3.47 -6.83
N TYR A 112 -9.64 -3.51 -5.58
CA TYR A 112 -8.22 -3.30 -5.27
C TYR A 112 -7.34 -4.38 -5.90
N SER A 113 -7.73 -5.64 -5.87
CA SER A 113 -6.97 -6.75 -6.46
C SER A 113 -6.85 -6.64 -7.98
N ALA A 114 -7.94 -6.30 -8.68
CA ALA A 114 -7.89 -6.10 -10.14
C ALA A 114 -7.08 -4.85 -10.51
N ASN A 115 -7.12 -3.78 -9.71
CA ASN A 115 -6.26 -2.62 -9.88
C ASN A 115 -4.77 -2.97 -9.74
N LEU A 116 -4.41 -3.86 -8.80
CA LEU A 116 -3.03 -4.37 -8.68
C LEU A 116 -2.62 -5.20 -9.90
N VAL A 117 -3.52 -6.03 -10.45
CA VAL A 117 -3.27 -6.77 -11.70
C VAL A 117 -2.95 -5.81 -12.85
N TYR A 118 -3.71 -4.73 -12.96
CA TYR A 118 -3.46 -3.68 -13.96
C TYR A 118 -2.09 -3.04 -13.77
N GLN A 119 -1.74 -2.65 -12.53
CA GLN A 119 -0.44 -2.04 -12.21
C GLN A 119 0.73 -2.95 -12.53
N HIS A 120 0.65 -4.25 -12.19
CA HIS A 120 1.72 -5.22 -12.45
C HIS A 120 1.91 -5.43 -13.96
N SER A 121 0.80 -5.59 -14.71
CA SER A 121 0.85 -5.77 -16.16
C SER A 121 1.40 -4.53 -16.87
N LEU A 122 0.95 -3.34 -16.45
CA LEU A 122 1.47 -2.07 -16.97
C LEU A 122 2.97 -1.91 -16.64
N SER A 123 3.40 -2.30 -15.43
CA SER A 123 4.82 -2.25 -15.04
C SER A 123 5.68 -3.18 -15.90
N LEU A 124 5.20 -4.39 -16.22
CA LEU A 124 5.90 -5.30 -17.11
C LEU A 124 6.04 -4.71 -18.53
N ILE A 125 4.97 -4.12 -19.08
CA ILE A 125 4.97 -3.45 -20.38
C ILE A 125 5.96 -2.28 -20.38
N TYR A 126 5.95 -1.47 -19.31
CA TYR A 126 6.87 -0.34 -19.14
C TYR A 126 8.33 -0.78 -19.13
N LEU A 127 8.67 -1.78 -18.32
CA LEU A 127 10.04 -2.32 -18.22
C LEU A 127 10.51 -2.88 -19.56
N LYS A 128 9.64 -3.61 -20.28
CA LYS A 128 9.92 -4.11 -21.63
C LYS A 128 10.15 -2.95 -22.63
N ALA A 129 9.32 -1.92 -22.59
CA ALA A 129 9.48 -0.76 -23.48
C ALA A 129 10.76 0.04 -23.20
N VAL A 130 11.13 0.20 -21.91
CA VAL A 130 12.42 0.80 -21.53
C VAL A 130 13.58 -0.01 -22.11
N MET A 131 13.55 -1.34 -21.97
CA MET A 131 14.58 -2.21 -22.53
C MET A 131 14.67 -2.10 -24.07
N ASP A 132 13.53 -2.03 -24.76
CA ASP A 132 13.49 -1.93 -26.23
C ASP A 132 14.04 -0.60 -26.75
N VAL A 133 13.78 0.50 -26.03
CA VAL A 133 14.10 1.86 -26.51
C VAL A 133 15.45 2.36 -25.97
N LEU A 134 15.76 2.06 -24.70
CA LEU A 134 16.93 2.60 -24.02
C LEU A 134 18.01 1.55 -23.76
N GLY A 135 17.73 0.27 -24.05
CA GLY A 135 18.62 -0.85 -23.75
C GLY A 135 18.47 -1.35 -22.31
N ASP A 136 19.45 -2.13 -21.85
CA ASP A 136 19.48 -2.75 -20.52
C ASP A 136 19.81 -1.70 -19.45
N MET A 137 18.81 -0.85 -19.14
CA MET A 137 18.89 0.16 -18.09
C MET A 137 18.22 -0.36 -16.83
N ALA A 138 18.84 -0.13 -15.67
CA ALA A 138 18.21 -0.41 -14.39
C ALA A 138 17.03 0.57 -14.17
N VAL A 139 15.87 0.00 -13.88
CA VAL A 139 14.65 0.76 -13.56
C VAL A 139 14.23 0.42 -12.15
N GLU A 140 14.04 1.44 -11.32
CA GLU A 140 13.50 1.28 -9.97
C GLU A 140 12.04 1.75 -9.94
N ILE A 141 11.13 0.92 -9.45
CA ILE A 141 9.75 1.29 -9.15
C ILE A 141 9.68 1.64 -7.68
N GLU A 142 9.68 2.94 -7.35
CA GLU A 142 9.85 3.41 -5.98
C GLU A 142 8.53 3.52 -5.21
N ASN A 143 7.69 4.50 -5.56
CA ASN A 143 6.58 4.93 -4.71
C ASN A 143 5.30 5.16 -5.49
N SER A 144 4.15 5.07 -4.79
CA SER A 144 2.90 5.62 -5.31
C SER A 144 2.87 7.13 -5.06
N LEU A 145 2.84 7.91 -6.12
CA LEU A 145 2.85 9.37 -6.09
C LEU A 145 1.88 9.91 -7.14
N ASN A 146 1.09 10.93 -6.81
CA ASN A 146 0.17 11.59 -7.73
C ASN A 146 -0.79 10.61 -8.46
N LYS A 147 -1.30 9.62 -7.71
CA LYS A 147 -2.18 8.55 -8.24
C LYS A 147 -1.53 7.75 -9.37
N GLY A 148 -0.22 7.53 -9.32
CA GLY A 148 0.58 6.74 -10.23
C GLY A 148 1.75 6.10 -9.52
N LEU A 149 2.68 5.48 -10.27
CA LEU A 149 3.94 4.95 -9.75
C LEU A 149 5.08 5.89 -10.16
N TYR A 150 5.87 6.32 -9.17
CA TYR A 150 7.11 7.02 -9.45
C TYR A 150 8.23 6.01 -9.69
N THR A 151 8.95 6.20 -10.80
CA THR A 151 10.03 5.31 -11.23
C THR A 151 11.27 6.11 -11.55
N GLU A 152 12.43 5.52 -11.34
CA GLU A 152 13.70 6.08 -11.77
C GLU A 152 14.41 5.12 -12.75
N ILE A 153 14.74 5.65 -13.93
CA ILE A 153 15.59 4.95 -14.90
C ILE A 153 17.02 5.42 -14.64
N LYS A 154 17.93 4.51 -14.32
CA LYS A 154 19.33 4.83 -13.99
C LYS A 154 20.14 5.02 -15.28
N THR A 155 20.00 6.19 -15.88
CA THR A 155 20.76 6.61 -17.05
C THR A 155 21.97 7.45 -16.65
N PRO A 156 23.08 7.43 -17.42
CA PRO A 156 24.26 8.27 -17.15
C PRO A 156 23.91 9.77 -17.12
N GLU A 157 23.06 10.21 -18.04
CA GLU A 157 22.51 11.57 -18.10
C GLU A 157 21.02 11.54 -17.71
N PRO A 158 20.46 12.67 -17.21
CA PRO A 158 19.05 12.73 -16.87
C PRO A 158 18.17 12.41 -18.08
N ILE A 159 17.20 11.50 -17.91
CA ILE A 159 16.28 11.12 -18.97
C ILE A 159 15.56 12.33 -19.56
N THR A 160 15.47 12.41 -20.89
CA THR A 160 14.84 13.51 -21.61
C THR A 160 13.35 13.26 -21.85
N ALA A 161 12.62 14.31 -22.21
CA ALA A 161 11.20 14.20 -22.57
C ALA A 161 11.00 13.38 -23.85
N GLU A 162 11.92 13.47 -24.80
CA GLU A 162 11.91 12.72 -26.05
C GLU A 162 12.09 11.22 -25.79
N GLN A 163 13.00 10.85 -24.90
CA GLN A 163 13.20 9.46 -24.50
C GLN A 163 11.96 8.88 -23.83
N ILE A 164 11.32 9.65 -22.93
CA ILE A 164 10.07 9.24 -22.27
C ILE A 164 8.96 9.06 -23.31
N ALA A 165 8.81 9.98 -24.25
CA ALA A 165 7.81 9.88 -25.31
C ALA A 165 8.07 8.68 -26.23
N ALA A 166 9.34 8.34 -26.51
CA ALA A 166 9.70 7.15 -27.28
C ALA A 166 9.35 5.85 -26.51
N VAL A 167 9.60 5.79 -25.21
CA VAL A 167 9.19 4.65 -24.35
C VAL A 167 7.67 4.52 -24.33
N GLU A 168 6.93 5.61 -24.15
CA GLU A 168 5.47 5.62 -24.17
C GLU A 168 4.92 5.17 -25.53
N GLY A 169 5.51 5.64 -26.63
CA GLY A 169 5.17 5.20 -27.98
C GLY A 169 5.34 3.67 -28.13
N ARG A 170 6.46 3.12 -27.62
CA ARG A 170 6.70 1.68 -27.64
C ARG A 170 5.70 0.91 -26.78
N MET A 171 5.30 1.44 -25.64
CA MET A 171 4.24 0.85 -24.80
C MET A 171 2.91 0.77 -25.57
N HIS A 172 2.53 1.83 -26.29
CA HIS A 172 1.32 1.83 -27.12
C HIS A 172 1.39 0.79 -28.26
N GLU A 173 2.56 0.60 -28.87
CA GLU A 173 2.76 -0.46 -29.88
C GLU A 173 2.55 -1.86 -29.27
N LEU A 174 3.15 -2.13 -28.11
CA LEU A 174 3.02 -3.41 -27.39
C LEU A 174 1.55 -3.68 -27.03
N VAL A 175 0.82 -2.68 -26.53
CA VAL A 175 -0.59 -2.79 -26.18
C VAL A 175 -1.45 -3.04 -27.42
N LYS A 176 -1.24 -2.28 -28.50
CA LYS A 176 -1.97 -2.44 -29.76
C LYS A 176 -1.76 -3.82 -30.40
N ALA A 177 -0.58 -4.40 -30.22
CA ALA A 177 -0.26 -5.73 -30.73
C ALA A 177 -0.92 -6.87 -29.94
N ASP A 178 -1.51 -6.57 -28.78
CA ASP A 178 -2.18 -7.54 -27.88
C ASP A 178 -1.35 -8.82 -27.61
N LEU A 179 -0.10 -8.63 -27.23
CA LEU A 179 0.86 -9.69 -27.04
C LEU A 179 0.59 -10.49 -25.76
N PRO A 180 0.75 -11.82 -25.78
CA PRO A 180 0.52 -12.65 -24.61
C PRO A 180 1.53 -12.36 -23.48
N ILE A 181 1.03 -12.28 -22.26
CA ILE A 181 1.84 -12.27 -21.05
C ILE A 181 1.84 -13.70 -20.50
N VAL A 182 2.98 -14.38 -20.62
CA VAL A 182 3.09 -15.81 -20.29
C VAL A 182 3.61 -15.98 -18.86
N ARG A 183 2.82 -16.69 -18.03
CA ARG A 183 3.24 -17.06 -16.68
C ARG A 183 4.00 -18.40 -16.71
N GLU A 184 5.17 -18.39 -16.12
CA GLU A 184 6.02 -19.55 -15.90
C GLU A 184 6.18 -19.76 -14.38
N VAL A 185 6.22 -20.99 -13.92
CA VAL A 185 6.41 -21.31 -12.50
C VAL A 185 7.65 -22.18 -12.39
N TYR A 186 8.58 -21.76 -11.56
CA TYR A 186 9.85 -22.45 -11.31
C TYR A 186 9.96 -22.84 -9.84
N THR A 187 10.72 -23.86 -9.54
CA THR A 187 11.16 -24.13 -8.17
C THR A 187 12.00 -22.97 -7.68
N ARG A 188 12.16 -22.84 -6.36
CA ARG A 188 13.02 -21.81 -5.78
C ARG A 188 14.45 -21.89 -6.32
N GLU A 189 15.00 -23.10 -6.39
CA GLU A 189 16.36 -23.38 -6.86
C GLU A 189 16.54 -22.94 -8.33
N GLU A 190 15.61 -23.31 -9.20
CA GLU A 190 15.60 -22.86 -10.61
C GLU A 190 15.49 -21.33 -10.73
N ALA A 191 14.66 -20.72 -9.89
CA ALA A 191 14.48 -19.27 -9.89
C ALA A 191 15.74 -18.52 -9.45
N VAL A 192 16.48 -19.05 -8.47
CA VAL A 192 17.79 -18.52 -8.04
C VAL A 192 18.80 -18.59 -9.18
N GLU A 193 18.89 -19.73 -9.89
CA GLU A 193 19.78 -19.87 -11.06
C GLU A 193 19.42 -18.88 -12.18
N ILE A 194 18.12 -18.70 -12.46
CA ILE A 194 17.64 -17.74 -13.46
C ILE A 194 18.08 -16.32 -13.08
N TRP A 195 17.88 -15.89 -11.83
CA TRP A 195 18.27 -14.54 -11.39
C TRP A 195 19.79 -14.36 -11.33
N GLY A 196 20.54 -15.41 -11.03
CA GLY A 196 22.02 -15.38 -11.11
C GLY A 196 22.54 -15.05 -12.50
N ALA A 197 21.78 -15.37 -13.57
CA ALA A 197 22.09 -15.01 -14.93
C ALA A 197 21.67 -13.58 -15.34
N TYR A 198 20.81 -12.94 -14.56
CA TYR A 198 20.38 -11.54 -14.74
C TYR A 198 21.07 -10.65 -13.69
N ASN A 199 21.23 -9.37 -13.98
CA ASN A 199 21.90 -8.42 -13.09
C ASN A 199 20.98 -7.88 -11.98
N TYR A 200 20.30 -8.79 -11.25
CA TYR A 200 19.40 -8.48 -10.12
C TYR A 200 19.76 -9.31 -8.88
N PRO A 201 20.92 -9.02 -8.24
CA PRO A 201 21.42 -9.82 -7.13
C PRO A 201 20.50 -9.82 -5.90
N GLU A 202 19.72 -8.73 -5.67
CA GLU A 202 18.78 -8.63 -4.56
C GLU A 202 17.64 -9.64 -4.68
N LYS A 203 17.17 -9.95 -5.91
CA LYS A 203 16.14 -10.95 -6.17
C LYS A 203 16.65 -12.38 -5.92
N SER A 204 17.87 -12.68 -6.33
CA SER A 204 18.50 -13.98 -6.07
C SER A 204 18.68 -14.20 -4.56
N ARG A 205 19.32 -13.26 -3.87
CA ARG A 205 19.56 -13.34 -2.42
C ARG A 205 18.26 -13.52 -1.62
N LEU A 206 17.20 -12.80 -1.99
CA LEU A 206 15.90 -12.90 -1.31
C LEU A 206 15.30 -14.30 -1.44
N LEU A 207 15.37 -14.94 -2.62
CA LEU A 207 14.87 -16.29 -2.84
C LEU A 207 15.75 -17.35 -2.18
N GLU A 208 17.07 -17.17 -2.19
CA GLU A 208 18.04 -18.07 -1.52
C GLU A 208 17.71 -18.22 -0.02
N HIS A 209 17.32 -17.11 0.61
CA HIS A 209 17.04 -17.06 2.05
C HIS A 209 15.54 -17.18 2.42
N ALA A 210 14.66 -17.50 1.48
CA ALA A 210 13.23 -17.68 1.72
C ALA A 210 12.81 -19.17 1.67
N PRO A 211 13.08 -19.97 2.71
CA PRO A 211 12.82 -21.42 2.71
C PRO A 211 11.34 -21.78 2.55
N ASP A 212 10.44 -20.90 2.99
CA ASP A 212 8.99 -21.08 2.90
C ASP A 212 8.44 -20.81 1.48
N VAL A 213 9.32 -20.42 0.54
CA VAL A 213 8.96 -20.17 -0.86
C VAL A 213 9.36 -21.36 -1.72
N GLU A 214 8.43 -22.29 -1.95
CA GLU A 214 8.69 -23.48 -2.77
C GLU A 214 8.82 -23.15 -4.26
N THR A 215 8.03 -22.18 -4.74
CA THR A 215 7.96 -21.81 -6.16
C THR A 215 7.92 -20.30 -6.37
N ALA A 216 8.54 -19.85 -7.46
CA ALA A 216 8.50 -18.47 -7.93
C ALA A 216 7.79 -18.37 -9.28
N LYS A 217 7.00 -17.29 -9.46
CA LYS A 217 6.25 -17.02 -10.69
C LYS A 217 6.95 -15.96 -11.50
N PHE A 218 7.28 -16.27 -12.73
CA PHE A 218 7.82 -15.34 -13.69
C PHE A 218 6.77 -15.01 -14.75
N TYR A 219 6.87 -13.82 -15.30
CA TYR A 219 6.06 -13.37 -16.42
C TYR A 219 6.96 -12.95 -17.57
N THR A 220 6.66 -13.47 -18.76
CA THR A 220 7.45 -13.24 -19.98
C THR A 220 6.60 -12.50 -21.02
N LEU A 221 7.14 -11.40 -21.55
CA LEU A 221 6.58 -10.60 -22.63
C LEU A 221 7.63 -10.43 -23.73
N GLU A 222 7.43 -11.02 -24.92
CA GLU A 222 8.40 -10.98 -26.04
C GLU A 222 9.87 -11.23 -25.62
N GLY A 223 10.08 -12.28 -24.84
CA GLY A 223 11.42 -12.65 -24.38
C GLY A 223 11.95 -11.84 -23.19
N TYR A 224 11.32 -10.73 -22.82
CA TYR A 224 11.60 -10.05 -21.57
C TYR A 224 10.92 -10.77 -20.41
N ARG A 225 11.71 -11.24 -19.45
CA ARG A 225 11.21 -11.99 -18.30
C ARG A 225 11.44 -11.20 -17.01
N ASN A 226 10.42 -11.22 -16.14
CA ASN A 226 10.54 -10.63 -14.80
C ASN A 226 9.69 -11.39 -13.79
N PHE A 227 9.94 -11.12 -12.51
CA PHE A 227 9.25 -11.71 -11.37
C PHE A 227 8.35 -10.67 -10.72
N PHE A 228 7.09 -11.04 -10.50
CA PHE A 228 6.14 -10.24 -9.75
C PHE A 228 5.37 -11.12 -8.77
N TYR A 229 5.13 -10.61 -7.57
CA TYR A 229 4.36 -11.34 -6.53
C TYR A 229 2.87 -11.40 -6.84
N GLY A 230 2.36 -10.44 -7.62
CA GLY A 230 0.98 -10.34 -8.01
C GLY A 230 0.60 -11.18 -9.23
N LEU A 231 -0.66 -11.03 -9.61
CA LEU A 231 -1.23 -11.63 -10.82
C LEU A 231 -1.18 -10.60 -11.96
N MET A 232 -1.31 -11.08 -13.22
CA MET A 232 -1.29 -10.25 -14.41
C MET A 232 -2.46 -10.53 -15.35
N THR A 233 -2.69 -9.61 -16.29
CA THR A 233 -3.60 -9.80 -17.40
C THR A 233 -3.06 -10.84 -18.37
N PRO A 234 -3.94 -11.51 -19.17
CA PRO A 234 -3.49 -12.52 -20.11
C PRO A 234 -2.68 -11.99 -21.29
N SER A 235 -2.84 -10.70 -21.60
CA SER A 235 -2.15 -10.04 -22.72
C SER A 235 -2.04 -8.54 -22.49
N THR A 236 -1.21 -7.87 -23.28
CA THR A 236 -0.96 -6.42 -23.21
C THR A 236 -2.18 -5.58 -23.59
N GLY A 237 -3.05 -6.09 -24.46
CA GLY A 237 -4.26 -5.40 -24.93
C GLY A 237 -5.32 -5.13 -23.85
N TYR A 238 -5.14 -5.66 -22.63
CA TYR A 238 -5.97 -5.34 -21.47
C TYR A 238 -5.63 -3.99 -20.83
N ILE A 239 -4.48 -3.38 -21.19
CA ILE A 239 -3.98 -2.14 -20.61
C ILE A 239 -4.32 -0.97 -21.55
N GLU A 240 -5.53 -0.41 -21.38
CA GLU A 240 -6.08 0.58 -22.32
C GLU A 240 -5.63 2.02 -22.02
N HIS A 241 -5.49 2.38 -20.75
CA HIS A 241 -5.24 3.74 -20.31
C HIS A 241 -3.98 3.86 -19.47
N PHE A 242 -2.98 4.55 -19.98
CA PHE A 242 -1.77 4.90 -19.24
C PHE A 242 -1.14 6.17 -19.83
N GLU A 243 -0.27 6.81 -19.05
CA GLU A 243 0.50 7.99 -19.44
C GLU A 243 1.86 7.92 -18.76
N LEU A 244 2.94 8.22 -19.49
CA LEU A 244 4.24 8.51 -18.92
C LEU A 244 4.43 10.01 -18.80
N ARG A 245 4.80 10.46 -17.60
CA ARG A 245 5.06 11.87 -17.36
C ARG A 245 6.42 12.07 -16.73
N LYS A 246 7.26 12.92 -17.35
CA LYS A 246 8.50 13.32 -16.70
C LYS A 246 8.17 14.04 -15.38
N TYR A 247 8.77 13.57 -14.31
CA TYR A 247 8.58 14.19 -12.99
C TYR A 247 9.91 14.20 -12.23
N ARG A 248 10.40 15.43 -11.96
CA ARG A 248 11.70 15.60 -11.30
C ARG A 248 12.81 14.90 -12.09
N ARG A 249 13.54 13.99 -11.43
CA ARG A 249 14.60 13.19 -12.06
C ARG A 249 14.10 11.88 -12.67
N GLY A 250 12.87 11.47 -12.36
CA GLY A 250 12.27 10.21 -12.78
C GLY A 250 11.07 10.37 -13.68
N VAL A 251 10.25 9.34 -13.72
CA VAL A 251 9.06 9.19 -14.55
C VAL A 251 7.87 8.77 -13.68
N LEU A 252 6.72 9.40 -13.87
CA LEU A 252 5.46 8.93 -13.33
C LEU A 252 4.78 8.03 -14.35
N LEU A 253 4.55 6.78 -13.99
CA LEU A 253 3.73 5.82 -14.69
C LEU A 253 2.29 5.98 -14.16
N ARG A 254 1.41 6.61 -14.94
CA ARG A 254 0.07 7.00 -14.56
C ARG A 254 -0.96 6.07 -15.17
N PHE A 255 -2.02 5.77 -14.44
CA PHE A 255 -3.08 4.84 -14.82
C PHE A 255 -4.39 5.18 -14.10
N PRO A 256 -5.55 4.59 -14.50
CA PRO A 256 -6.83 4.82 -13.87
C PRO A 256 -6.87 4.44 -12.38
N HIS A 257 -7.69 5.13 -11.62
CA HIS A 257 -7.95 4.82 -10.21
C HIS A 257 -9.26 3.99 -10.08
N PRO A 258 -9.40 3.12 -9.06
CA PRO A 258 -10.63 2.34 -8.84
C PRO A 258 -11.93 3.15 -8.81
N SER A 259 -11.88 4.40 -8.35
CA SER A 259 -13.03 5.30 -8.36
C SER A 259 -13.39 5.86 -9.75
N HIS A 260 -12.46 5.82 -10.71
CA HIS A 260 -12.64 6.28 -12.09
C HIS A 260 -11.87 5.35 -13.04
N PRO A 261 -12.41 4.13 -13.31
CA PRO A 261 -11.69 3.09 -14.05
C PRO A 261 -11.46 3.41 -15.53
N ASP A 262 -12.18 4.36 -16.07
CA ASP A 262 -12.25 4.73 -17.49
C ASP A 262 -11.32 5.89 -17.89
N ARG A 263 -10.62 6.47 -16.92
CA ARG A 263 -9.75 7.63 -17.20
C ARG A 263 -8.58 7.75 -16.24
N ILE A 264 -7.51 8.37 -16.72
CA ILE A 264 -6.37 8.75 -15.88
C ILE A 264 -6.77 10.00 -15.07
N PRO A 265 -6.60 10.01 -13.75
CA PRO A 265 -6.91 11.18 -12.92
C PRO A 265 -6.12 12.41 -13.34
N GLU A 266 -6.66 13.62 -13.10
CA GLU A 266 -5.89 14.84 -13.31
C GLU A 266 -4.59 14.84 -12.51
N PHE A 267 -3.56 15.48 -13.08
CA PHE A 267 -2.27 15.57 -12.42
C PHE A 267 -2.27 16.68 -11.37
N GLU A 268 -1.96 16.32 -10.14
CA GLU A 268 -1.73 17.25 -9.05
C GLU A 268 -0.28 17.09 -8.55
N ASP A 269 0.49 18.20 -8.49
CA ASP A 269 1.89 18.16 -8.04
C ASP A 269 2.00 18.13 -6.52
N ASP A 270 2.06 16.95 -5.92
CA ASP A 270 2.29 16.77 -4.48
C ASP A 270 3.78 16.86 -4.13
N LYS A 271 4.29 18.10 -4.11
CA LYS A 271 5.69 18.39 -3.78
C LYS A 271 6.09 17.95 -2.38
N LYS A 272 5.15 17.99 -1.43
CA LYS A 272 5.41 17.64 -0.02
C LYS A 272 5.55 16.14 0.13
N LEU A 273 4.71 15.37 -0.54
CA LEU A 273 4.81 13.91 -0.56
C LEU A 273 6.13 13.46 -1.22
N TYR A 274 6.50 14.06 -2.34
CA TYR A 274 7.79 13.80 -2.99
C TYR A 274 8.98 14.10 -2.06
N ALA A 275 8.93 15.22 -1.34
CA ALA A 275 9.98 15.57 -0.38
C ALA A 275 10.07 14.60 0.79
N ALA A 276 8.92 14.13 1.30
CA ALA A 276 8.87 13.12 2.37
C ALA A 276 9.44 11.77 1.92
N PHE A 277 9.18 11.36 0.69
CA PHE A 277 9.80 10.18 0.10
C PHE A 277 11.32 10.34 -0.03
N GLY A 278 11.78 11.51 -0.49
CA GLY A 278 13.23 11.78 -0.57
C GLY A 278 13.94 11.81 0.79
N GLU A 279 13.25 12.23 1.88
CA GLU A 279 13.79 12.16 3.23
C GLU A 279 13.91 10.70 3.72
N ALA A 280 12.90 9.90 3.49
CA ALA A 280 12.91 8.50 3.89
C ALA A 280 13.91 7.67 3.08
N ASN A 281 14.13 7.96 1.78
CA ASN A 281 15.21 7.35 1.00
C ASN A 281 16.59 7.65 1.61
N LYS A 282 16.82 8.89 2.11
CA LYS A 282 18.05 9.22 2.83
C LYS A 282 18.22 8.37 4.10
N TRP A 283 17.12 8.11 4.82
CA TRP A 283 17.16 7.27 6.02
C TRP A 283 17.50 5.82 5.67
N HIS A 284 16.93 5.27 4.59
CA HIS A 284 17.24 3.92 4.10
C HIS A 284 18.72 3.79 3.72
N HIS A 285 19.28 4.77 3.01
CA HIS A 285 20.72 4.79 2.71
C HIS A 285 21.59 4.89 3.97
N LEU A 286 21.17 5.68 4.97
CA LEU A 286 21.90 5.83 6.24
C LEU A 286 21.87 4.51 7.05
N LEU A 287 20.82 3.72 6.89
CA LEU A 287 20.65 2.43 7.54
C LEU A 287 21.27 1.27 6.73
N ASP A 288 21.79 1.53 5.52
CA ASP A 288 22.24 0.51 4.54
C ASP A 288 21.15 -0.55 4.27
N ILE A 289 19.93 -0.11 4.05
CA ILE A 289 18.77 -0.93 3.71
C ILE A 289 18.12 -0.34 2.47
N LEU A 290 18.31 -0.96 1.33
CA LEU A 290 17.67 -0.56 0.07
C LEU A 290 16.44 -1.42 -0.21
N TYR A 291 16.55 -2.72 0.01
CA TYR A 291 15.52 -3.72 -0.24
C TYR A 291 15.31 -4.62 0.96
N LEU A 292 14.27 -5.42 0.90
CA LEU A 292 13.88 -6.33 1.99
C LEU A 292 15.02 -7.28 2.41
N GLU A 293 15.79 -7.80 1.46
CA GLU A 293 16.87 -8.73 1.79
C GLU A 293 17.98 -8.08 2.64
N ASP A 294 18.24 -6.79 2.44
CA ASP A 294 19.22 -6.05 3.27
C ASP A 294 18.73 -5.96 4.73
N LEU A 295 17.39 -5.75 4.93
CA LEU A 295 16.79 -5.79 6.26
C LEU A 295 16.89 -7.19 6.89
N ASN A 296 16.51 -8.22 6.14
CA ASN A 296 16.55 -9.61 6.59
C ASN A 296 17.97 -10.03 6.98
N GLU A 297 18.96 -9.68 6.17
CA GLU A 297 20.38 -9.95 6.47
C GLU A 297 20.81 -9.31 7.80
N LYS A 298 20.44 -8.05 8.05
CA LYS A 298 20.73 -7.38 9.34
C LYS A 298 20.05 -8.09 10.51
N ILE A 299 18.83 -8.57 10.34
CA ILE A 299 18.12 -9.33 11.38
C ILE A 299 18.83 -10.65 11.66
N ARG A 300 19.18 -11.43 10.63
CA ARG A 300 19.90 -12.71 10.76
C ARG A 300 21.28 -12.54 11.41
N ASN A 301 21.96 -11.42 11.13
CA ASN A 301 23.25 -11.07 11.71
C ASN A 301 23.17 -10.50 13.12
N GLY A 302 21.95 -10.48 13.76
CA GLY A 302 21.78 -10.02 15.13
C GLY A 302 21.82 -8.49 15.31
N GLN A 303 21.71 -7.72 14.21
CA GLN A 303 21.79 -6.25 14.22
C GLN A 303 20.41 -5.57 14.42
N ALA A 304 19.35 -6.35 14.69
CA ALA A 304 17.98 -5.82 14.85
C ALA A 304 17.88 -4.73 15.93
N LYS A 305 18.63 -4.86 17.04
CA LYS A 305 18.64 -3.85 18.11
C LYS A 305 19.16 -2.51 17.64
N ASP A 306 20.29 -2.49 16.96
CA ASP A 306 20.89 -1.23 16.44
C ASP A 306 19.99 -0.59 15.40
N LEU A 307 19.36 -1.39 14.55
CA LEU A 307 18.39 -0.94 13.57
C LEU A 307 17.17 -0.26 14.23
N ILE A 308 16.60 -0.87 15.27
CA ILE A 308 15.50 -0.30 16.04
C ILE A 308 15.92 1.05 16.63
N LEU A 309 17.06 1.09 17.34
CA LEU A 309 17.55 2.29 18.01
C LEU A 309 17.78 3.45 17.02
N LEU A 310 18.39 3.19 15.87
CA LEU A 310 18.63 4.20 14.85
C LEU A 310 17.33 4.69 14.22
N SER A 311 16.40 3.78 13.90
CA SER A 311 15.11 4.14 13.31
C SER A 311 14.28 5.01 14.27
N GLU A 312 14.26 4.66 15.56
CA GLU A 312 13.55 5.44 16.58
C GLU A 312 14.21 6.81 16.82
N ALA A 313 15.54 6.87 16.80
CA ALA A 313 16.27 8.14 16.93
C ALA A 313 15.99 9.10 15.75
N LEU A 314 15.89 8.58 14.53
CA LEU A 314 15.49 9.37 13.35
C LEU A 314 14.08 9.94 13.50
N HIS A 315 13.13 9.14 13.96
CA HIS A 315 11.78 9.60 14.25
C HIS A 315 11.77 10.68 15.34
N GLU A 316 12.47 10.46 16.46
CA GLU A 316 12.51 11.42 17.58
C GLU A 316 13.10 12.75 17.14
N LYS A 317 14.20 12.72 16.37
CA LYS A 317 14.82 13.91 15.79
C LYS A 317 13.82 14.69 14.94
N LYS A 318 13.04 14.00 14.10
CA LYS A 318 12.04 14.66 13.24
C LYS A 318 10.89 15.27 14.05
N VAL A 319 10.42 14.62 15.10
CA VAL A 319 9.39 15.18 16.00
C VAL A 319 9.91 16.44 16.70
N ALA A 320 11.18 16.44 17.17
CA ALA A 320 11.83 17.61 17.75
C ALA A 320 11.94 18.77 16.75
N GLU A 321 12.38 18.53 15.51
CA GLU A 321 12.44 19.55 14.45
C GLU A 321 11.08 20.19 14.19
N ILE A 322 10.00 19.40 14.21
CA ILE A 322 8.62 19.90 14.04
C ILE A 322 8.22 20.77 15.24
N ALA A 323 8.54 20.35 16.47
CA ALA A 323 8.26 21.13 17.67
C ALA A 323 9.02 22.47 17.70
N ASP A 324 10.29 22.47 17.28
CA ASP A 324 11.12 23.67 17.15
C ASP A 324 10.51 24.65 16.14
N ARG A 325 10.04 24.15 14.99
CA ARG A 325 9.38 24.96 13.98
C ARG A 325 8.08 25.59 14.51
N ILE A 326 7.22 24.82 15.18
CA ILE A 326 5.97 25.30 15.79
C ILE A 326 6.28 26.42 16.80
N THR A 327 7.28 26.20 17.65
CA THR A 327 7.71 27.17 18.67
C THR A 327 8.20 28.47 18.04
N LYS A 328 9.03 28.37 16.99
CA LYS A 328 9.56 29.52 16.25
C LYS A 328 8.48 30.31 15.54
N GLU A 329 7.52 29.63 14.91
CA GLU A 329 6.39 30.24 14.19
C GLU A 329 5.29 30.75 15.12
N LYS A 330 5.34 30.42 16.42
CA LYS A 330 4.36 30.82 17.46
C LYS A 330 2.93 30.41 17.12
N ARG A 331 2.77 29.27 16.43
CA ARG A 331 1.46 28.74 16.09
C ARG A 331 0.78 28.17 17.34
N ARG A 332 -0.53 28.41 17.49
CA ARG A 332 -1.27 28.00 18.69
C ARG A 332 -2.22 26.83 18.44
N ILE A 333 -2.69 26.61 17.23
CA ILE A 333 -3.56 25.50 16.85
C ILE A 333 -2.77 24.53 15.98
N ILE A 334 -2.39 23.39 16.54
CA ILE A 334 -1.64 22.34 15.87
C ILE A 334 -2.62 21.24 15.48
N LEU A 335 -2.84 21.08 14.18
CA LEU A 335 -3.81 20.16 13.59
C LEU A 335 -3.07 18.94 13.03
N ILE A 336 -3.40 17.75 13.52
CA ILE A 336 -2.76 16.49 13.13
C ILE A 336 -3.80 15.58 12.51
N ALA A 337 -3.69 15.35 11.20
CA ALA A 337 -4.52 14.37 10.50
C ALA A 337 -3.69 13.31 9.79
N GLY A 338 -4.35 12.23 9.46
CA GLY A 338 -3.76 11.12 8.71
C GLY A 338 -4.72 9.93 8.68
N PRO A 339 -4.47 8.99 7.78
CA PRO A 339 -5.35 7.85 7.59
C PRO A 339 -5.37 6.91 8.82
N SER A 340 -6.31 5.99 8.82
CA SER A 340 -6.41 4.98 9.89
C SER A 340 -5.10 4.19 10.03
N SER A 341 -4.71 3.90 11.27
CA SER A 341 -3.47 3.18 11.62
C SER A 341 -2.18 3.89 11.18
N SER A 342 -2.19 5.21 11.06
CA SER A 342 -0.99 6.01 10.77
C SER A 342 -0.15 6.33 12.02
N GLY A 343 -0.64 6.08 13.24
CA GLY A 343 0.06 6.41 14.47
C GLY A 343 -0.14 7.86 14.94
N LYS A 344 -1.28 8.48 14.59
CA LYS A 344 -1.61 9.88 14.94
C LYS A 344 -1.51 10.14 16.43
N THR A 345 -2.13 9.30 17.24
CA THR A 345 -2.24 9.49 18.69
C THR A 345 -0.87 9.46 19.35
N THR A 346 -0.06 8.45 19.05
CA THR A 346 1.31 8.36 19.58
C THR A 346 2.18 9.53 19.11
N PHE A 347 2.10 9.89 17.84
CA PHE A 347 2.83 11.05 17.31
C PHE A 347 2.42 12.35 18.02
N ALA A 348 1.12 12.61 18.18
CA ALA A 348 0.62 13.81 18.85
C ALA A 348 1.10 13.90 20.31
N ARG A 349 1.14 12.78 21.03
CA ARG A 349 1.67 12.69 22.38
C ARG A 349 3.18 12.94 22.43
N ARG A 350 3.96 12.35 21.50
CA ARG A 350 5.41 12.63 21.37
C ARG A 350 5.66 14.11 21.07
N LEU A 351 4.88 14.70 20.17
CA LEU A 351 4.97 16.13 19.86
C LEU A 351 4.67 16.99 21.08
N CYS A 352 3.67 16.65 21.89
CA CYS A 352 3.38 17.33 23.15
C CYS A 352 4.59 17.28 24.11
N VAL A 353 5.33 16.17 24.17
CA VAL A 353 6.55 16.05 24.98
C VAL A 353 7.63 17.02 24.46
N GLN A 354 7.88 17.05 23.16
CA GLN A 354 8.88 17.94 22.56
C GLN A 354 8.49 19.44 22.69
N LEU A 355 7.22 19.76 22.58
CA LEU A 355 6.75 21.13 22.84
C LEU A 355 6.98 21.55 24.30
N ARG A 356 6.86 20.62 25.27
CA ARG A 356 7.21 20.88 26.68
C ARG A 356 8.72 21.09 26.89
N VAL A 357 9.55 20.34 26.17
CA VAL A 357 11.01 20.56 26.17
C VAL A 357 11.33 21.99 25.70
N ASN A 358 10.57 22.51 24.74
CA ASN A 358 10.69 23.90 24.25
C ASN A 358 10.02 24.95 25.19
N GLY A 359 9.59 24.55 26.40
CA GLY A 359 8.99 25.45 27.39
C GLY A 359 7.51 25.74 27.20
N LEU A 360 6.85 25.10 26.24
CA LEU A 360 5.40 25.24 26.02
C LEU A 360 4.61 24.22 26.88
N GLN A 361 3.34 24.50 27.12
CA GLN A 361 2.44 23.63 27.89
C GLN A 361 1.23 23.25 27.02
N PRO A 362 1.37 22.34 26.02
CA PRO A 362 0.29 22.06 25.08
C PRO A 362 -0.94 21.46 25.77
N LEU A 363 -2.15 21.91 25.37
CA LEU A 363 -3.40 21.21 25.63
C LEU A 363 -3.60 20.18 24.52
N TYR A 364 -3.74 18.91 24.87
CA TYR A 364 -4.02 17.84 23.90
C TYR A 364 -5.52 17.52 23.88
N MET A 365 -6.07 17.30 22.66
CA MET A 365 -7.44 16.85 22.46
C MET A 365 -7.62 16.08 21.14
N GLY A 366 -8.60 15.17 21.11
CA GLY A 366 -9.03 14.47 19.92
C GLY A 366 -10.27 15.12 19.31
N THR A 367 -10.45 15.05 18.00
CA THR A 367 -11.71 15.45 17.35
C THR A 367 -12.86 14.51 17.70
N ASP A 368 -12.54 13.27 18.07
CA ASP A 368 -13.52 12.24 18.40
C ASP A 368 -14.36 12.61 19.64
N ASP A 369 -13.85 13.48 20.51
CA ASP A 369 -14.62 14.06 21.63
C ASP A 369 -15.80 14.95 21.17
N TYR A 370 -15.79 15.37 19.91
CA TYR A 370 -16.79 16.26 19.31
C TYR A 370 -17.82 15.55 18.44
N PHE A 371 -17.87 14.21 18.42
CA PHE A 371 -18.95 13.53 17.70
C PHE A 371 -20.33 14.03 18.16
N VAL A 372 -21.25 14.19 17.21
CA VAL A 372 -22.68 14.38 17.51
C VAL A 372 -23.22 13.14 18.23
N GLU A 373 -24.36 13.24 18.89
CA GLU A 373 -24.94 12.07 19.56
C GLU A 373 -25.22 10.95 18.53
N ARG A 374 -25.18 9.69 18.98
CA ARG A 374 -25.34 8.53 18.07
C ARG A 374 -26.64 8.58 17.26
N CYS A 375 -27.72 9.12 17.83
CA CYS A 375 -29.00 9.29 17.13
C CYS A 375 -28.94 10.31 15.98
N ASP A 376 -28.00 11.27 16.06
CA ASP A 376 -27.84 12.37 15.10
C ASP A 376 -26.71 12.10 14.10
N THR A 377 -25.97 10.99 14.29
CA THR A 377 -24.88 10.61 13.39
C THR A 377 -25.40 10.32 11.98
N PRO A 378 -24.85 10.93 10.91
CA PRO A 378 -25.25 10.66 9.54
C PRO A 378 -25.20 9.17 9.20
N LEU A 379 -26.17 8.69 8.45
CA LEU A 379 -26.20 7.30 8.00
C LEU A 379 -25.38 7.14 6.71
N GLY A 380 -24.63 6.06 6.62
CA GLY A 380 -23.99 5.62 5.39
C GLY A 380 -24.99 4.97 4.43
N GLU A 381 -24.52 4.60 3.24
CA GLU A 381 -25.33 3.88 2.23
C GLU A 381 -25.85 2.53 2.76
N ASP A 382 -25.17 1.94 3.74
CA ASP A 382 -25.54 0.70 4.43
C ASP A 382 -26.61 0.92 5.53
N GLY A 383 -27.12 2.14 5.69
CA GLY A 383 -28.10 2.52 6.71
C GLY A 383 -27.55 2.53 8.15
N LYS A 384 -26.23 2.40 8.34
CA LYS A 384 -25.57 2.44 9.66
C LYS A 384 -24.91 3.80 9.90
N PRO A 385 -24.71 4.21 11.18
CA PRO A 385 -23.98 5.43 11.50
C PRO A 385 -22.60 5.50 10.82
N ASN A 386 -22.32 6.63 10.17
CA ASN A 386 -21.08 6.86 9.45
C ASN A 386 -20.21 7.90 10.17
N TYR A 387 -19.34 7.43 11.06
CA TYR A 387 -18.41 8.27 11.81
C TYR A 387 -17.21 8.77 10.97
N GLU A 388 -17.05 8.28 9.74
CA GLU A 388 -16.02 8.78 8.81
C GLU A 388 -16.48 10.07 8.09
N ASN A 389 -17.73 10.47 8.19
CA ASN A 389 -18.24 11.73 7.62
C ASN A 389 -17.91 12.91 8.54
N LEU A 390 -17.55 14.06 7.95
CA LEU A 390 -17.33 15.30 8.69
C LEU A 390 -18.57 15.75 9.47
N ASP A 391 -19.77 15.57 8.93
CA ASP A 391 -21.04 15.91 9.57
C ASP A 391 -21.34 15.06 10.83
N ALA A 392 -20.53 14.03 11.10
CA ALA A 392 -20.56 13.32 12.37
C ALA A 392 -19.95 14.14 13.52
N LEU A 393 -19.27 15.25 13.23
CA LEU A 393 -18.67 16.16 14.21
C LEU A 393 -19.56 17.39 14.44
N ASP A 394 -19.63 17.83 15.68
CA ASP A 394 -20.26 19.10 16.11
C ASP A 394 -19.29 20.26 15.82
N ILE A 395 -19.26 20.69 14.56
CA ILE A 395 -18.34 21.70 14.04
C ILE A 395 -18.51 23.04 14.73
N ASP A 396 -19.75 23.43 15.02
CA ASP A 396 -20.04 24.71 15.68
C ASP A 396 -19.51 24.72 17.11
N LEU A 397 -19.77 23.69 17.90
CA LEU A 397 -19.24 23.53 19.25
C LEU A 397 -17.71 23.50 19.24
N PHE A 398 -17.11 22.80 18.27
CA PHE A 398 -15.65 22.74 18.11
C PHE A 398 -15.06 24.13 17.91
N ASN A 399 -15.58 24.89 16.93
CA ASN A 399 -15.09 26.24 16.64
C ASN A 399 -15.32 27.23 17.79
N ASP A 400 -16.49 27.17 18.46
CA ASP A 400 -16.76 28.01 19.63
C ASP A 400 -15.75 27.75 20.75
N ASN A 401 -15.53 26.49 21.08
CA ASN A 401 -14.58 26.11 22.12
C ASN A 401 -13.13 26.53 21.77
N MET A 402 -12.71 26.37 20.53
CA MET A 402 -11.36 26.80 20.10
C MET A 402 -11.18 28.30 20.19
N ASN A 403 -12.14 29.08 19.72
CA ASN A 403 -12.04 30.55 19.76
C ASN A 403 -12.08 31.08 21.21
N ARG A 404 -12.90 30.53 22.07
CA ARG A 404 -12.97 30.88 23.49
C ARG A 404 -11.68 30.51 24.24
N LEU A 405 -11.10 29.34 23.97
CA LEU A 405 -9.80 28.96 24.50
C LEU A 405 -8.70 29.92 24.03
N LEU A 406 -8.68 30.29 22.74
CA LEU A 406 -7.73 31.23 22.18
C LEU A 406 -7.85 32.63 22.81
N ALA A 407 -9.07 33.03 23.19
CA ALA A 407 -9.34 34.25 23.93
C ALA A 407 -8.95 34.16 25.43
N GLY A 408 -8.56 32.98 25.92
CA GLY A 408 -8.19 32.75 27.32
C GLY A 408 -9.38 32.51 28.24
N GLU A 409 -10.54 32.25 27.69
CA GLU A 409 -11.76 31.95 28.46
C GLU A 409 -11.71 30.55 29.07
N LYS A 410 -12.49 30.35 30.10
CA LYS A 410 -12.72 29.04 30.70
C LYS A 410 -13.80 28.29 29.92
N VAL A 411 -13.46 27.11 29.39
CA VAL A 411 -14.33 26.29 28.53
C VAL A 411 -14.51 24.91 29.14
N ASP A 412 -15.74 24.41 29.09
CA ASP A 412 -16.05 23.01 29.43
C ASP A 412 -15.99 22.16 28.16
N LEU A 413 -14.90 21.42 27.99
CA LEU A 413 -14.66 20.59 26.82
C LEU A 413 -15.48 19.30 26.88
N PRO A 414 -16.12 18.88 25.79
CA PRO A 414 -16.82 17.61 25.73
C PRO A 414 -15.87 16.42 25.88
N GLU A 415 -16.43 15.29 26.32
CA GLU A 415 -15.84 13.96 26.29
C GLU A 415 -16.88 13.03 25.69
N PHE A 416 -16.59 12.40 24.56
CA PHE A 416 -17.55 11.51 23.92
C PHE A 416 -17.47 10.11 24.52
N ASP A 417 -18.59 9.65 25.07
CA ASP A 417 -18.72 8.29 25.58
C ASP A 417 -19.20 7.36 24.48
N PHE A 418 -18.30 6.52 23.95
CA PHE A 418 -18.61 5.58 22.87
C PHE A 418 -19.59 4.47 23.28
N MET A 419 -19.72 4.16 24.56
CA MET A 419 -20.68 3.16 25.03
C MET A 419 -22.09 3.75 25.01
N ASP A 420 -22.27 4.92 25.59
CA ASP A 420 -23.55 5.62 25.66
C ASP A 420 -23.90 6.32 24.33
N GLY A 421 -22.90 6.64 23.50
CA GLY A 421 -23.04 7.39 22.25
C GLY A 421 -23.43 8.84 22.47
N LYS A 422 -22.93 9.48 23.54
CA LYS A 422 -23.26 10.84 23.95
C LYS A 422 -22.04 11.64 24.39
N LYS A 423 -22.12 12.97 24.21
CA LYS A 423 -21.16 13.91 24.80
C LYS A 423 -21.43 14.08 26.30
N LYS A 424 -20.39 14.05 27.11
CA LYS A 424 -20.41 14.33 28.56
C LYS A 424 -19.67 15.62 28.84
N PHE A 425 -20.22 16.47 29.69
CA PHE A 425 -19.66 17.75 30.11
C PHE A 425 -19.36 17.77 31.61
N GLY A 426 -18.70 18.80 32.10
CA GLY A 426 -18.38 18.99 33.52
C GLY A 426 -17.10 18.31 34.00
N ARG A 427 -16.42 17.55 33.12
CA ARG A 427 -15.22 16.80 33.49
C ARG A 427 -13.92 17.49 33.06
N ARG A 428 -13.94 18.26 31.97
CA ARG A 428 -12.76 18.86 31.34
C ARG A 428 -12.85 20.36 31.24
N ILE A 429 -13.12 21.03 32.38
CA ILE A 429 -13.19 22.48 32.44
C ILE A 429 -11.78 23.05 32.46
N THR A 430 -11.38 23.76 31.40
CA THR A 430 -10.00 24.26 31.22
C THR A 430 -9.96 25.66 30.61
N SER A 431 -8.82 26.31 30.74
CA SER A 431 -8.45 27.53 30.00
C SER A 431 -6.98 27.43 29.61
N ILE A 432 -6.55 28.19 28.62
CA ILE A 432 -5.15 28.20 28.17
C ILE A 432 -4.53 29.59 28.32
N ARG A 433 -3.21 29.63 28.50
CA ARG A 433 -2.43 30.87 28.50
C ARG A 433 -2.24 31.37 27.07
N SER A 434 -1.91 32.66 26.92
CA SER A 434 -1.70 33.29 25.60
C SER A 434 -0.61 32.62 24.73
N SER A 435 0.40 31.99 25.35
CA SER A 435 1.47 31.25 24.65
C SER A 435 1.23 29.73 24.56
N GLN A 436 0.15 29.24 25.14
CA GLN A 436 -0.11 27.80 25.23
C GLN A 436 -0.76 27.30 23.94
N PRO A 437 -0.15 26.32 23.24
CA PRO A 437 -0.73 25.74 22.05
C PRO A 437 -1.77 24.66 22.39
N ILE A 438 -2.68 24.40 21.45
CA ILE A 438 -3.64 23.29 21.46
C ILE A 438 -3.20 22.32 20.39
N VAL A 439 -2.97 21.06 20.76
CA VAL A 439 -2.66 19.97 19.83
C VAL A 439 -3.92 19.14 19.63
N ILE A 440 -4.43 19.13 18.42
CA ILE A 440 -5.69 18.51 18.01
C ILE A 440 -5.37 17.39 17.03
N GLU A 441 -5.78 16.17 17.34
CA GLU A 441 -5.64 15.05 16.41
C GLU A 441 -7.00 14.49 15.99
N GLY A 442 -7.09 14.05 14.75
CA GLY A 442 -8.26 13.38 14.20
C GLY A 442 -8.21 13.27 12.69
N ILE A 443 -9.11 12.45 12.14
CA ILE A 443 -9.14 12.20 10.69
C ILE A 443 -9.50 13.46 9.90
N HIS A 444 -10.35 14.34 10.47
CA HIS A 444 -10.83 15.57 9.85
C HIS A 444 -10.00 16.82 10.21
N ALA A 445 -8.94 16.69 11.01
CA ALA A 445 -8.21 17.86 11.54
C ALA A 445 -7.62 18.79 10.45
N LEU A 446 -7.39 18.29 9.25
CA LEU A 446 -6.90 19.09 8.11
C LEU A 446 -8.01 19.59 7.18
N ASN A 447 -9.27 19.22 7.43
CA ASN A 447 -10.39 19.73 6.66
C ASN A 447 -10.68 21.18 7.09
N ASP A 448 -10.62 22.11 6.13
CA ASP A 448 -10.80 23.53 6.42
C ASP A 448 -12.20 23.85 7.00
N THR A 449 -13.23 23.09 6.60
CA THR A 449 -14.59 23.27 7.12
C THR A 449 -14.63 23.06 8.64
N LEU A 450 -13.85 22.09 9.17
CA LEU A 450 -13.78 21.88 10.63
C LEU A 450 -13.23 23.10 11.36
N THR A 451 -12.32 23.84 10.74
CA THR A 451 -11.58 24.94 11.40
C THR A 451 -11.80 26.29 10.73
N GLU A 452 -12.91 26.47 9.99
CA GLU A 452 -13.14 27.68 9.17
C GLU A 452 -13.20 28.97 9.98
N LYS A 453 -13.71 28.91 11.23
CA LYS A 453 -13.82 30.07 12.13
C LYS A 453 -12.55 30.34 12.93
N ILE A 454 -11.47 29.56 12.76
CA ILE A 454 -10.19 29.76 13.42
C ILE A 454 -9.25 30.56 12.49
N PRO A 455 -8.56 31.61 12.96
CA PRO A 455 -7.64 32.40 12.14
C PRO A 455 -6.52 31.53 11.54
N GLU A 456 -6.22 31.74 10.27
CA GLU A 456 -5.26 30.92 9.51
C GLU A 456 -3.82 31.04 10.05
N ASP A 457 -3.43 32.22 10.52
CA ASP A 457 -2.12 32.50 11.12
C ASP A 457 -1.90 31.80 12.46
N GLN A 458 -2.94 31.26 13.08
CA GLN A 458 -2.85 30.46 14.31
C GLN A 458 -2.64 28.97 14.04
N LYS A 459 -2.86 28.52 12.81
CA LYS A 459 -2.86 27.09 12.46
C LYS A 459 -1.48 26.60 12.05
N PHE A 460 -1.15 25.39 12.47
CA PHE A 460 -0.03 24.60 11.96
C PHE A 460 -0.53 23.18 11.67
N ARG A 461 -0.44 22.77 10.42
CA ARG A 461 -1.04 21.53 9.91
C ARG A 461 0.02 20.45 9.70
N ILE A 462 -0.23 19.28 10.26
CA ILE A 462 0.66 18.11 10.14
C ILE A 462 -0.14 16.96 9.54
N TYR A 463 0.31 16.45 8.41
CA TYR A 463 -0.19 15.21 7.86
C TYR A 463 0.75 14.06 8.24
N ILE A 464 0.20 12.99 8.82
CA ILE A 464 0.96 11.79 9.21
C ILE A 464 0.49 10.57 8.44
N SER A 465 1.43 9.85 7.81
CA SER A 465 1.15 8.62 7.10
C SER A 465 2.37 7.69 7.16
N PRO A 466 2.18 6.36 7.29
CA PRO A 466 3.30 5.42 7.19
C PRO A 466 3.64 5.18 5.73
N LEU A 467 4.38 6.10 5.14
CA LEU A 467 4.83 6.01 3.76
C LEU A 467 5.89 4.91 3.65
N THR A 468 5.45 3.69 3.40
CA THR A 468 6.33 2.53 3.26
C THR A 468 7.23 2.71 2.04
N GLN A 469 8.54 2.67 2.26
CA GLN A 469 9.54 2.81 1.21
C GLN A 469 10.43 1.59 1.06
N LEU A 470 10.42 0.69 2.05
CA LEU A 470 11.07 -0.59 1.92
C LEU A 470 10.34 -1.41 0.84
N ASN A 471 10.99 -1.60 -0.29
CA ASN A 471 10.51 -2.46 -1.34
C ASN A 471 11.03 -3.89 -1.14
N ILE A 472 10.30 -4.86 -1.66
CA ILE A 472 10.73 -6.27 -1.63
C ILE A 472 11.96 -6.44 -2.51
N ASP A 473 11.91 -5.88 -3.70
CA ASP A 473 13.03 -5.77 -4.66
C ASP A 473 12.82 -4.52 -5.55
N VAL A 474 13.69 -4.33 -6.52
CA VAL A 474 13.72 -3.17 -7.42
C VAL A 474 12.40 -2.90 -8.17
N HIS A 475 11.58 -3.93 -8.39
CA HIS A 475 10.32 -3.83 -9.14
C HIS A 475 9.07 -4.11 -8.29
N ASN A 476 9.23 -4.72 -7.11
CA ASN A 476 8.13 -5.14 -6.27
C ASN A 476 8.04 -4.31 -5.01
N ARG A 477 7.01 -3.47 -4.94
CA ARG A 477 6.75 -2.58 -3.82
C ARG A 477 5.95 -3.26 -2.71
N VAL A 478 6.12 -2.75 -1.49
CA VAL A 478 5.14 -2.92 -0.41
C VAL A 478 4.19 -1.73 -0.43
N PRO A 479 2.90 -1.92 -0.79
CA PRO A 479 1.95 -0.82 -0.77
C PRO A 479 1.74 -0.26 0.65
N THR A 480 1.73 1.06 0.80
CA THR A 480 1.41 1.73 2.07
C THR A 480 0.07 1.26 2.66
N THR A 481 -0.90 0.97 1.80
CA THR A 481 -2.21 0.42 2.19
C THR A 481 -2.07 -0.91 2.91
N ASP A 482 -1.19 -1.78 2.45
CA ASP A 482 -0.97 -3.12 3.03
C ASP A 482 -0.27 -3.04 4.39
N ALA A 483 0.76 -2.21 4.52
CA ALA A 483 1.42 -1.96 5.80
C ALA A 483 0.41 -1.43 6.85
N ARG A 484 -0.46 -0.51 6.46
CA ARG A 484 -1.50 0.03 7.34
C ARG A 484 -2.58 -1.00 7.69
N MET A 485 -2.94 -1.88 6.76
CA MET A 485 -3.87 -2.98 7.02
C MET A 485 -3.28 -3.94 8.06
N LEU A 486 -2.00 -4.30 7.95
CA LEU A 486 -1.31 -5.13 8.95
C LEU A 486 -1.30 -4.47 10.33
N ARG A 487 -0.94 -3.18 10.42
CA ARG A 487 -1.02 -2.42 11.68
C ARG A 487 -2.44 -2.48 12.26
N ARG A 488 -3.47 -2.31 11.42
CA ARG A 488 -4.87 -2.32 11.85
C ARG A 488 -5.31 -3.71 12.31
N ILE A 489 -4.97 -4.77 11.59
CA ILE A 489 -5.30 -6.16 11.97
C ILE A 489 -4.74 -6.47 13.36
N VAL A 490 -3.48 -6.15 13.60
CA VAL A 490 -2.82 -6.42 14.90
C VAL A 490 -3.45 -5.59 16.01
N ARG A 491 -3.67 -4.28 15.81
CA ARG A 491 -4.30 -3.40 16.79
C ARG A 491 -5.74 -3.82 17.11
N ASP A 492 -6.55 -4.01 16.07
CA ASP A 492 -7.99 -4.26 16.25
C ASP A 492 -8.22 -5.63 16.91
N TYR A 493 -7.35 -6.62 16.65
CA TYR A 493 -7.37 -7.88 17.36
C TYR A 493 -7.03 -7.70 18.86
N LYS A 494 -5.94 -6.98 19.17
CA LYS A 494 -5.46 -6.81 20.55
C LYS A 494 -6.36 -5.96 21.44
N PHE A 495 -6.93 -4.89 20.88
CA PHE A 495 -7.58 -3.84 21.67
C PHE A 495 -9.06 -3.63 21.38
N ARG A 496 -9.58 -4.20 20.29
CA ARG A 496 -10.98 -4.00 19.87
C ARG A 496 -11.76 -5.31 19.72
N GLY A 497 -11.12 -6.45 19.92
CA GLY A 497 -11.75 -7.77 19.83
C GLY A 497 -12.18 -8.17 18.41
N HIS A 498 -11.67 -7.52 17.37
CA HIS A 498 -11.99 -7.86 15.98
C HIS A 498 -11.05 -8.93 15.44
N SER A 499 -11.59 -9.92 14.72
CA SER A 499 -10.79 -10.86 13.94
C SER A 499 -10.15 -10.18 12.72
N ALA A 500 -9.13 -10.85 12.11
CA ALA A 500 -8.56 -10.40 10.84
C ALA A 500 -9.64 -10.33 9.75
N GLU A 501 -10.53 -11.33 9.68
CA GLU A 501 -11.65 -11.36 8.75
C GLU A 501 -12.53 -10.10 8.86
N GLN A 502 -12.95 -9.74 10.08
CA GLN A 502 -13.77 -8.55 10.33
C GLN A 502 -13.03 -7.27 9.94
N THR A 503 -11.73 -7.18 10.27
CA THR A 503 -10.91 -6.00 9.96
C THR A 503 -10.73 -5.81 8.46
N ILE A 504 -10.46 -6.90 7.72
CA ILE A 504 -10.32 -6.87 6.26
C ILE A 504 -11.66 -6.52 5.60
N ALA A 505 -12.78 -7.07 6.08
CA ALA A 505 -14.12 -6.78 5.55
C ALA A 505 -14.50 -5.29 5.71
N LEU A 506 -14.06 -4.64 6.78
CA LEU A 506 -14.32 -3.21 7.02
C LEU A 506 -13.38 -2.28 6.21
N TRP A 507 -12.26 -2.80 5.67
CA TRP A 507 -11.23 -2.00 5.06
C TRP A 507 -11.68 -1.18 3.84
N PRO A 508 -12.51 -1.69 2.92
CA PRO A 508 -13.02 -0.89 1.80
C PRO A 508 -13.78 0.36 2.25
N LYS A 509 -14.59 0.26 3.32
CA LYS A 509 -15.32 1.41 3.88
C LYS A 509 -14.35 2.47 4.44
N VAL A 510 -13.32 2.02 5.15
CA VAL A 510 -12.26 2.93 5.66
C VAL A 510 -11.56 3.64 4.51
N ARG A 511 -11.19 2.90 3.45
CA ARG A 511 -10.53 3.48 2.27
C ARG A 511 -11.40 4.52 1.57
N SER A 512 -12.69 4.22 1.36
CA SER A 512 -13.63 5.17 0.78
C SER A 512 -13.75 6.46 1.62
N GLY A 513 -13.81 6.32 2.95
CA GLY A 513 -13.81 7.49 3.85
C GLY A 513 -12.52 8.32 3.75
N GLU A 514 -11.37 7.67 3.64
CA GLU A 514 -10.07 8.35 3.47
C GLU A 514 -9.96 9.11 2.14
N ASP A 515 -10.45 8.52 1.05
CA ASP A 515 -10.45 9.13 -0.29
C ASP A 515 -11.27 10.43 -0.33
N VAL A 516 -12.34 10.52 0.46
CA VAL A 516 -13.21 11.69 0.52
C VAL A 516 -12.73 12.70 1.57
N ASN A 517 -12.35 12.23 2.76
CA ASN A 517 -12.22 13.09 3.94
C ASN A 517 -10.76 13.40 4.34
N ILE A 518 -9.76 12.69 3.81
CA ILE A 518 -8.38 12.85 4.25
C ILE A 518 -7.45 13.23 3.09
N PHE A 519 -7.41 12.43 2.04
CA PHE A 519 -6.42 12.63 0.96
C PHE A 519 -6.56 13.95 0.19
N PRO A 520 -7.75 14.53 -0.02
CA PRO A 520 -7.87 15.84 -0.66
C PRO A 520 -7.21 16.99 0.12
N TYR A 521 -6.99 16.81 1.42
CA TYR A 521 -6.46 17.84 2.32
C TYR A 521 -4.96 17.67 2.65
N ASN A 522 -4.31 16.56 2.26
CA ASN A 522 -2.90 16.30 2.59
C ASN A 522 -1.95 17.37 2.05
N GLY A 523 -2.20 17.90 0.86
CA GLY A 523 -1.42 18.98 0.24
C GLY A 523 -1.43 20.30 1.03
N ARG A 524 -2.38 20.49 1.96
CA ARG A 524 -2.49 21.69 2.81
C ARG A 524 -1.59 21.64 4.05
N ALA A 525 -1.05 20.47 4.40
CA ALA A 525 -0.18 20.32 5.57
C ALA A 525 1.07 21.20 5.47
N ASP A 526 1.48 21.85 6.57
CA ASP A 526 2.75 22.58 6.67
C ASP A 526 3.93 21.61 6.73
N VAL A 527 3.69 20.43 7.30
CA VAL A 527 4.66 19.33 7.42
C VAL A 527 3.97 17.99 7.16
N LEU A 528 4.67 17.12 6.45
CA LEU A 528 4.33 15.72 6.32
C LEU A 528 5.31 14.91 7.19
N PHE A 529 4.77 14.08 8.08
CA PHE A 529 5.55 13.15 8.90
C PHE A 529 5.36 11.73 8.41
N ASN A 530 6.46 11.09 7.99
CA ASN A 530 6.45 9.67 7.67
C ASN A 530 6.54 8.85 8.97
N SER A 531 5.49 8.12 9.30
CA SER A 531 5.41 7.28 10.50
C SER A 531 5.85 5.83 10.28
N ALA A 532 6.32 5.48 9.08
CA ALA A 532 6.84 4.15 8.81
C ALA A 532 8.19 3.94 9.49
N LEU A 533 8.35 2.78 10.11
CA LEU A 533 9.63 2.32 10.65
C LEU A 533 10.13 1.17 9.76
N VAL A 534 11.37 1.22 9.35
CA VAL A 534 11.91 0.25 8.39
C VAL A 534 11.78 -1.21 8.87
N TYR A 535 11.81 -1.43 10.18
CA TYR A 535 11.72 -2.74 10.81
C TYR A 535 10.27 -3.22 11.13
N GLU A 536 9.27 -2.36 10.90
CA GLU A 536 7.91 -2.59 11.43
C GLU A 536 7.24 -3.85 10.93
N LEU A 537 7.41 -4.20 9.64
CA LEU A 537 6.78 -5.39 9.06
C LEU A 537 7.41 -6.68 9.61
N SER A 538 8.69 -6.67 9.93
CA SER A 538 9.39 -7.77 10.60
C SER A 538 8.89 -8.01 12.04
N VAL A 539 8.39 -6.96 12.71
CA VAL A 539 7.73 -7.09 14.01
C VAL A 539 6.27 -7.49 13.85
N LEU A 540 5.54 -6.85 12.93
CA LEU A 540 4.12 -7.12 12.71
C LEU A 540 3.85 -8.53 12.21
N LYS A 541 4.76 -9.13 11.43
CA LYS A 541 4.65 -10.50 10.92
C LYS A 541 4.31 -11.50 12.02
N LYS A 542 5.01 -11.45 13.13
CA LYS A 542 4.81 -12.33 14.30
C LYS A 542 3.35 -12.36 14.78
N TYR A 543 2.67 -11.24 14.72
CA TYR A 543 1.29 -11.09 15.16
C TYR A 543 0.28 -11.31 14.03
N ALA A 544 0.56 -10.74 12.87
CA ALA A 544 -0.38 -10.72 11.75
C ALA A 544 -0.48 -12.06 11.04
N GLN A 545 0.62 -12.80 10.89
CA GLN A 545 0.64 -14.07 10.17
C GLN A 545 -0.37 -15.08 10.73
N PRO A 546 -0.38 -15.43 12.04
CA PRO A 546 -1.34 -16.39 12.57
C PRO A 546 -2.79 -15.89 12.47
N LEU A 547 -3.03 -14.58 12.54
CA LEU A 547 -4.37 -14.00 12.39
C LEU A 547 -4.88 -14.10 10.94
N LEU A 548 -4.01 -13.93 9.96
CA LEU A 548 -4.33 -14.09 8.54
C LEU A 548 -4.53 -15.57 8.17
N GLU A 549 -3.72 -16.47 8.72
CA GLU A 549 -3.84 -17.93 8.53
C GLU A 549 -5.15 -18.49 9.13
N ALA A 550 -5.71 -17.82 10.14
CA ALA A 550 -6.98 -18.21 10.74
C ALA A 550 -8.22 -17.86 9.88
N VAL A 551 -8.06 -17.03 8.84
CA VAL A 551 -9.16 -16.69 7.91
C VAL A 551 -9.49 -17.92 7.06
N LYS A 552 -10.75 -18.35 7.10
CA LYS A 552 -11.19 -19.57 6.43
C LYS A 552 -11.39 -19.37 4.92
N PRO A 553 -11.20 -20.44 4.11
CA PRO A 553 -11.39 -20.35 2.65
C PRO A 553 -12.79 -19.91 2.21
N GLU A 554 -13.82 -20.15 3.04
CA GLU A 554 -15.20 -19.78 2.76
C GLU A 554 -15.49 -18.28 2.99
N ALA A 555 -14.58 -17.57 3.66
CA ALA A 555 -14.74 -16.15 3.93
C ALA A 555 -14.55 -15.31 2.64
N GLU A 556 -15.41 -14.31 2.44
CA GLU A 556 -15.34 -13.43 1.27
C GLU A 556 -13.98 -12.70 1.14
N VAL A 557 -13.31 -12.48 2.25
CA VAL A 557 -12.01 -11.78 2.34
C VAL A 557 -10.80 -12.71 2.27
N TYR A 558 -11.01 -13.99 2.04
CA TYR A 558 -9.95 -15.01 2.05
C TYR A 558 -8.83 -14.70 1.03
N SER A 559 -9.20 -14.25 -0.18
CA SER A 559 -8.20 -13.88 -1.20
C SER A 559 -7.27 -12.78 -0.73
N GLU A 560 -7.80 -11.80 -0.01
CA GLU A 560 -7.02 -10.69 0.53
C GLU A 560 -6.09 -11.16 1.66
N ALA A 561 -6.57 -12.03 2.56
CA ALA A 561 -5.72 -12.65 3.57
C ALA A 561 -4.57 -13.46 2.95
N VAL A 562 -4.86 -14.26 1.91
CA VAL A 562 -3.83 -15.01 1.15
C VAL A 562 -2.84 -14.08 0.46
N ARG A 563 -3.32 -12.97 -0.11
CA ARG A 563 -2.47 -11.96 -0.74
C ARG A 563 -1.50 -11.34 0.27
N MET A 564 -2.00 -10.98 1.45
CA MET A 564 -1.19 -10.42 2.54
C MET A 564 -0.14 -11.43 3.03
N LEU A 565 -0.50 -12.70 3.18
CA LEU A 565 0.44 -13.76 3.56
C LEU A 565 1.55 -13.94 2.53
N LYS A 566 1.24 -13.81 1.22
CA LYS A 566 2.24 -14.00 0.15
C LYS A 566 3.42 -13.05 0.24
N PHE A 567 3.20 -11.81 0.62
CA PHE A 567 4.32 -10.88 0.72
C PHE A 567 4.97 -10.87 2.11
N ILE A 568 4.17 -10.99 3.20
CA ILE A 568 4.73 -10.92 4.56
C ILE A 568 5.66 -12.09 4.88
N ARG A 569 5.50 -13.24 4.20
CA ARG A 569 6.36 -14.42 4.40
C ARG A 569 7.83 -14.16 4.07
N PHE A 570 8.14 -13.20 3.20
CA PHE A 570 9.51 -12.86 2.84
C PHE A 570 10.27 -12.08 3.93
N PHE A 571 9.57 -11.55 4.94
CA PHE A 571 10.18 -10.83 6.05
C PHE A 571 10.69 -11.80 7.10
N ASP A 572 11.92 -11.60 7.58
CA ASP A 572 12.41 -12.27 8.79
C ASP A 572 11.79 -11.61 10.03
N VAL A 573 11.52 -12.42 11.07
CA VAL A 573 10.86 -11.94 12.29
C VAL A 573 11.88 -11.35 13.26
N ILE A 574 11.57 -10.18 13.81
CA ILE A 574 12.27 -9.65 14.99
C ILE A 574 11.59 -10.19 16.24
N GLU A 575 12.21 -11.17 16.88
CA GLU A 575 11.66 -11.85 18.06
C GLU A 575 11.74 -11.01 19.34
N ASN A 576 12.84 -10.25 19.51
CA ASN A 576 13.07 -9.45 20.69
C ASN A 576 12.45 -8.05 20.59
N GLU A 577 11.23 -7.91 21.07
CA GLU A 577 10.49 -6.64 21.08
C GLU A 577 10.90 -5.70 22.24
N LYS A 578 11.71 -6.17 23.20
CA LYS A 578 12.11 -5.37 24.37
C LYS A 578 12.96 -4.16 24.00
N ASP A 579 13.63 -4.24 22.85
CA ASP A 579 14.45 -3.15 22.34
C ASP A 579 13.62 -2.01 21.72
N ILE A 580 12.30 -2.24 21.45
CA ILE A 580 11.38 -1.20 20.96
C ILE A 580 10.96 -0.31 22.13
N PRO A 581 11.25 1.00 22.08
CA PRO A 581 10.89 1.93 23.16
C PRO A 581 9.38 1.96 23.44
N ASN A 582 8.99 2.22 24.67
CA ASN A 582 7.58 2.27 25.05
C ASN A 582 6.82 3.50 24.53
N ASN A 583 7.53 4.52 24.03
CA ASN A 583 6.99 5.69 23.34
C ASN A 583 7.01 5.54 21.80
N SER A 584 7.42 4.38 21.28
CA SER A 584 7.41 4.10 19.84
C SER A 584 5.99 4.06 19.27
N ILE A 585 5.82 4.50 18.02
CA ILE A 585 4.58 4.33 17.25
C ILE A 585 4.20 2.84 17.14
N MET A 586 5.17 1.93 17.07
CA MET A 586 4.90 0.49 17.05
C MET A 586 4.10 0.00 18.26
N ARG A 587 4.33 0.59 19.43
CA ARG A 587 3.65 0.22 20.66
C ARG A 587 2.14 0.49 20.66
N GLU A 588 1.68 1.42 19.82
CA GLU A 588 0.24 1.65 19.58
C GLU A 588 -0.44 0.41 18.97
N PHE A 589 0.30 -0.41 18.24
CA PHE A 589 -0.23 -1.60 17.54
C PHE A 589 0.06 -2.90 18.31
N ILE A 590 1.29 -3.07 18.79
CA ILE A 590 1.73 -4.31 19.46
C ILE A 590 1.54 -4.29 20.97
N GLY A 591 1.19 -3.15 21.56
CA GLY A 591 0.98 -2.98 23.00
C GLY A 591 2.23 -2.53 23.77
N GLY A 592 2.01 -2.15 25.03
CA GLY A 592 3.06 -1.62 25.90
C GLY A 592 3.41 -0.15 25.64
N SER A 593 2.48 0.61 25.05
CA SER A 593 2.62 2.06 24.90
C SER A 593 2.47 2.79 26.22
N VAL A 594 3.25 3.86 26.43
CA VAL A 594 3.04 4.81 27.55
C VAL A 594 1.99 5.89 27.23
N PHE A 595 1.48 5.92 26.01
CA PHE A 595 0.56 6.95 25.54
C PHE A 595 -0.84 6.44 25.23
N VAL A 596 -0.97 5.15 24.91
CA VAL A 596 -2.21 4.51 24.47
C VAL A 596 -2.35 3.20 25.26
N GLU A 597 -3.47 3.06 25.97
CA GLU A 597 -3.82 1.85 26.73
C GLU A 597 -4.58 0.84 25.87
#